data_d352888aba57fb344bbb72fbd49ff9aa
#
_entry.id   d352888aba57fb344bbb72fbd49ff9aa
#
_cell.length_a   1.000
_cell.length_b   1.000
_cell.length_c   1.000
_cell.angle_alpha   90.00
_cell.angle_beta   90.00
_cell.angle_gamma   90.00
#
_symmetry.space_group_name_H-M   'P 1'
#
loop_
_entity.id
_entity.type
_entity.pdbx_description
1 polymer ?
#
loop_
_entity_poly.entity_id
_entity_poly.type
_entity_poly.pdbx_seq_one_letter_code
_entity_poly.pdbx_strand_id
1 'polypeptide(L)'
;MGLPELLFMSQLVAPDEVPRWIPGQLTLDSVPVGWDQVTLKGYQYTSLDVEIPSMRDYMLVRYKCDDAVMSRRAGGAWRSERVGRGVCSLLTRGESSQWKWDRPIDVTHIYLAHTELCRVAEEVFERSVSDVGMEDCVRAQDDILPGLMSAFESELESGGLGGGLYRSSLVNQLCVHLLRR
;
A
#
# COMPACT_ATOMS: atom_id res chain seq x y z
N MET A 1 -42.76 5.84 -14.37
CA MET A 1 -41.54 6.42 -14.96
C MET A 1 -40.41 6.20 -13.94
N GLY A 2 -39.65 5.13 -14.14
CA GLY A 2 -38.54 4.76 -13.28
C GLY A 2 -37.35 5.66 -13.57
N LEU A 3 -36.77 6.23 -12.53
CA LEU A 3 -35.46 6.87 -12.58
C LEU A 3 -34.42 5.77 -12.89
N PRO A 4 -33.46 6.00 -13.79
CA PRO A 4 -32.41 5.03 -14.02
C PRO A 4 -31.56 4.93 -12.76
N GLU A 5 -31.40 3.71 -12.24
CA GLU A 5 -30.30 3.36 -11.35
C GLU A 5 -29.00 3.68 -12.08
N LEU A 6 -28.47 4.87 -11.80
CA LEU A 6 -27.11 5.22 -12.17
C LEU A 6 -26.19 4.19 -11.52
N LEU A 7 -25.60 3.34 -12.36
CA LEU A 7 -24.45 2.54 -12.02
C LEU A 7 -23.42 3.44 -11.31
N PHE A 8 -23.39 3.39 -9.98
CA PHE A 8 -22.22 3.76 -9.23
C PHE A 8 -21.16 2.70 -9.56
N MET A 9 -20.46 2.87 -10.66
CA MET A 9 -19.16 2.28 -10.81
C MET A 9 -18.35 2.82 -9.65
N SER A 10 -18.10 1.99 -8.65
CA SER A 10 -17.26 2.31 -7.49
C SER A 10 -15.90 2.77 -8.03
N GLN A 11 -15.71 4.08 -8.05
CA GLN A 11 -14.47 4.68 -8.53
C GLN A 11 -13.37 4.26 -7.56
N LEU A 12 -12.39 3.52 -8.06
CA LEU A 12 -11.24 3.09 -7.25
C LEU A 12 -10.42 4.33 -6.85
N VAL A 13 -10.08 4.42 -5.58
CA VAL A 13 -9.33 5.54 -5.01
C VAL A 13 -7.86 5.45 -5.42
N ALA A 14 -7.35 6.52 -6.00
CA ALA A 14 -5.93 6.66 -6.32
C ALA A 14 -5.12 7.08 -5.08
N PRO A 15 -3.79 6.83 -5.05
CA PRO A 15 -2.93 7.20 -3.93
C PRO A 15 -3.03 8.67 -3.50
N ASP A 16 -3.19 9.59 -4.44
CA ASP A 16 -3.30 11.03 -4.17
C ASP A 16 -4.64 11.44 -3.52
N GLU A 17 -5.63 10.58 -3.59
CA GLU A 17 -6.95 10.82 -3.02
C GLU A 17 -7.08 10.31 -1.58
N VAL A 18 -6.17 9.43 -1.12
CA VAL A 18 -6.19 8.84 0.23
C VAL A 18 -6.31 9.88 1.35
N PRO A 19 -5.64 11.05 1.30
CA PRO A 19 -5.79 12.08 2.34
C PRO A 19 -7.20 12.62 2.52
N ARG A 20 -8.10 12.43 1.55
CA ARG A 20 -9.53 12.82 1.67
C ARG A 20 -10.28 11.90 2.64
N TRP A 21 -9.80 10.67 2.80
CA TRP A 21 -10.40 9.63 3.63
C TRP A 21 -9.68 9.48 4.96
N ILE A 22 -8.35 9.56 4.94
CA ILE A 22 -7.51 9.47 6.13
C ILE A 22 -6.73 10.79 6.24
N PRO A 23 -7.23 11.78 6.97
CA PRO A 23 -6.51 13.02 7.19
C PRO A 23 -5.26 12.77 8.03
N GLY A 24 -4.11 13.21 7.55
CA GLY A 24 -2.82 13.05 8.22
C GLY A 24 -1.80 14.05 7.71
N GLN A 25 -0.70 14.19 8.44
CA GLN A 25 0.43 15.00 8.01
C GLN A 25 1.29 14.20 7.04
N LEU A 26 1.43 14.71 5.80
CA LEU A 26 2.34 14.15 4.81
C LEU A 26 3.80 14.44 5.24
N THR A 27 4.62 13.40 5.31
CA THR A 27 6.05 13.48 5.72
C THR A 27 7.01 13.09 4.62
N LEU A 28 6.54 12.33 3.63
CA LEU A 28 7.34 11.85 2.50
C LEU A 28 6.43 11.73 1.27
N ASP A 29 6.92 12.09 0.07
CA ASP A 29 6.17 11.98 -1.18
C ASP A 29 7.09 11.75 -2.38
N SER A 30 6.84 10.71 -3.14
CA SER A 30 7.60 10.38 -4.35
C SER A 30 7.03 11.02 -5.63
N VAL A 31 5.83 11.60 -5.58
CA VAL A 31 5.19 12.20 -6.76
C VAL A 31 6.01 13.34 -7.36
N PRO A 32 6.55 14.29 -6.57
CA PRO A 32 7.34 15.40 -7.11
C PRO A 32 8.62 14.98 -7.84
N VAL A 33 9.14 13.79 -7.54
CA VAL A 33 10.37 13.24 -8.18
C VAL A 33 10.06 12.24 -9.30
N GLY A 34 8.78 12.13 -9.69
CA GLY A 34 8.37 11.40 -10.89
C GLY A 34 8.44 9.88 -10.78
N TRP A 35 8.16 9.31 -9.61
CA TRP A 35 8.01 7.86 -9.49
C TRP A 35 6.64 7.43 -10.05
N ASP A 36 6.64 6.51 -11.02
CA ASP A 36 5.49 6.07 -11.79
C ASP A 36 5.09 4.60 -11.55
N GLN A 37 6.05 3.70 -11.34
CA GLN A 37 5.80 2.27 -11.10
C GLN A 37 5.24 2.01 -9.70
N VAL A 38 5.68 2.81 -8.74
CA VAL A 38 5.23 2.82 -7.36
C VAL A 38 5.06 4.26 -6.88
N THR A 39 4.10 4.50 -6.01
CA THR A 39 3.99 5.76 -5.27
C THR A 39 4.33 5.52 -3.82
N LEU A 40 5.26 6.28 -3.28
CA LEU A 40 5.69 6.24 -1.89
C LEU A 40 5.21 7.49 -1.17
N LYS A 41 4.49 7.31 -0.05
CA LYS A 41 4.03 8.43 0.80
C LYS A 41 4.21 8.10 2.27
N GLY A 42 4.81 9.01 3.02
CA GLY A 42 4.89 8.94 4.48
C GLY A 42 3.78 9.76 5.13
N TYR A 43 3.24 9.28 6.23
CA TYR A 43 2.18 9.97 6.97
C TYR A 43 2.35 9.84 8.47
N GLN A 44 1.96 10.90 9.17
CA GLN A 44 1.66 10.85 10.60
C GLN A 44 0.15 11.00 10.78
N TYR A 45 -0.47 10.01 11.42
CA TYR A 45 -1.89 9.97 11.72
C TYR A 45 -2.12 10.06 13.22
N THR A 46 -3.15 10.79 13.61
CA THR A 46 -3.72 10.71 14.96
C THR A 46 -4.56 9.45 15.12
N SER A 47 -5.02 9.12 16.33
CA SER A 47 -5.96 8.00 16.52
C SER A 47 -7.28 8.31 15.83
N LEU A 48 -7.75 7.40 14.98
CA LEU A 48 -8.93 7.58 14.12
C LEU A 48 -9.75 6.29 13.98
N ASP A 49 -10.98 6.50 13.53
CA ASP A 49 -11.91 5.48 13.04
C ASP A 49 -12.33 5.92 11.63
N VAL A 50 -11.90 5.22 10.61
CA VAL A 50 -12.06 5.63 9.21
C VAL A 50 -12.54 4.49 8.33
N GLU A 51 -13.28 4.83 7.28
CA GLU A 51 -13.61 3.94 6.18
C GLU A 51 -12.81 4.35 4.94
N ILE A 52 -12.11 3.38 4.37
CA ILE A 52 -11.30 3.56 3.15
C ILE A 52 -12.03 2.84 2.02
N PRO A 53 -12.45 3.54 0.96
CA PRO A 53 -13.03 2.90 -0.21
C PRO A 53 -12.03 1.99 -0.92
N SER A 54 -12.54 1.25 -1.89
CA SER A 54 -11.72 0.36 -2.72
C SER A 54 -10.56 1.10 -3.38
N MET A 55 -9.34 0.65 -3.13
CA MET A 55 -8.12 1.23 -3.69
C MET A 55 -7.87 0.74 -5.11
N ARG A 56 -7.31 1.63 -5.96
CA ARG A 56 -6.88 1.29 -7.32
C ARG A 56 -5.64 0.38 -7.30
N ASP A 57 -4.71 0.68 -6.43
CA ASP A 57 -3.40 0.03 -6.34
C ASP A 57 -3.31 -0.86 -5.10
N TYR A 58 -2.40 -1.82 -5.10
CA TYR A 58 -2.05 -2.54 -3.87
C TYR A 58 -1.36 -1.59 -2.91
N MET A 59 -1.63 -1.73 -1.62
CA MET A 59 -1.02 -0.87 -0.62
C MET A 59 -0.24 -1.70 0.40
N LEU A 60 1.04 -1.39 0.53
CA LEU A 60 1.89 -1.89 1.58
C LEU A 60 2.08 -0.78 2.61
N VAL A 61 1.96 -1.11 3.88
CA VAL A 61 2.14 -0.14 4.97
C VAL A 61 3.29 -0.61 5.86
N ARG A 62 4.29 0.23 6.05
CA ARG A 62 5.37 0.00 7.02
C ARG A 62 5.16 0.91 8.22
N TYR A 63 5.09 0.34 9.41
CA TYR A 63 4.95 1.10 10.67
C TYR A 63 6.32 1.54 11.17
N LYS A 64 6.40 2.81 11.58
CA LYS A 64 7.59 3.44 12.20
C LYS A 64 7.36 3.82 13.65
N CYS A 65 6.12 3.71 14.14
CA CYS A 65 5.76 3.87 15.56
C CYS A 65 6.28 2.70 16.41
N ASP A 66 6.40 2.91 17.73
CA ASP A 66 6.94 1.88 18.61
C ASP A 66 5.94 0.77 18.94
N ASP A 67 4.69 1.12 19.18
CA ASP A 67 3.62 0.15 19.48
C ASP A 67 2.26 0.78 19.25
N ALA A 68 1.37 0.08 18.54
CA ALA A 68 -0.02 0.47 18.35
C ALA A 68 -0.90 -0.78 18.14
N VAL A 69 -2.19 -0.67 18.43
CA VAL A 69 -3.17 -1.68 18.06
C VAL A 69 -3.92 -1.20 16.82
N MET A 70 -3.77 -1.93 15.74
CA MET A 70 -4.50 -1.70 14.49
C MET A 70 -5.63 -2.70 14.38
N SER A 71 -6.83 -2.20 14.19
CA SER A 71 -8.02 -3.02 13.94
C SER A 71 -8.53 -2.74 12.53
N ARG A 72 -8.86 -3.79 11.80
CA ARG A 72 -9.36 -3.72 10.43
C ARG A 72 -10.56 -4.62 10.25
N ARG A 73 -11.50 -4.15 9.42
CA ARG A 73 -12.64 -4.93 8.92
C ARG A 73 -12.76 -4.75 7.41
N ALA A 74 -12.71 -5.85 6.67
CA ALA A 74 -13.04 -5.90 5.25
C ALA A 74 -14.11 -6.98 5.08
N GLY A 75 -15.38 -6.58 4.91
CA GLY A 75 -16.52 -7.45 4.68
C GLY A 75 -16.93 -8.41 5.81
N GLY A 76 -16.09 -8.63 6.82
CA GLY A 76 -16.32 -9.64 7.88
C GLY A 76 -16.20 -9.09 9.29
N ALA A 77 -15.65 -9.90 10.19
CA ALA A 77 -15.39 -9.52 11.57
C ALA A 77 -14.17 -8.59 11.68
N TRP A 78 -14.12 -7.80 12.74
CA TRP A 78 -12.93 -7.04 13.10
C TRP A 78 -11.74 -7.97 13.43
N ARG A 79 -10.60 -7.65 12.88
CA ARG A 79 -9.32 -8.27 13.22
C ARG A 79 -8.42 -7.21 13.81
N SER A 80 -7.79 -7.51 14.95
CA SER A 80 -6.89 -6.58 15.66
C SER A 80 -5.53 -7.22 15.82
N GLU A 81 -4.49 -6.46 15.48
CA GLU A 81 -3.09 -6.87 15.56
C GLU A 81 -2.25 -5.79 16.22
N ARG A 82 -1.24 -6.19 16.96
CA ARG A 82 -0.20 -5.27 17.42
C ARG A 82 0.80 -5.02 16.31
N VAL A 83 1.04 -3.76 16.03
CA VAL A 83 2.04 -3.30 15.06
C VAL A 83 3.06 -2.42 15.75
N GLY A 84 4.25 -2.40 15.21
CA GLY A 84 5.35 -1.60 15.74
C GLY A 84 6.41 -1.42 14.67
N ARG A 85 7.54 -0.86 15.04
CA ARG A 85 8.64 -0.51 14.12
C ARG A 85 9.05 -1.71 13.25
N GLY A 86 8.98 -1.52 11.94
CA GLY A 86 9.35 -2.52 10.95
C GLY A 86 8.26 -3.55 10.62
N VAL A 87 7.12 -3.57 11.33
CA VAL A 87 5.96 -4.38 10.92
C VAL A 87 5.38 -3.82 9.63
N CYS A 88 4.93 -4.72 8.74
CA CYS A 88 4.28 -4.35 7.50
C CYS A 88 2.87 -4.92 7.41
N SER A 89 1.93 -4.13 6.85
CA SER A 89 0.64 -4.62 6.36
C SER A 89 0.68 -4.81 4.85
N LEU A 90 -0.09 -5.78 4.35
CA LEU A 90 -0.34 -5.98 2.93
C LEU A 90 -1.83 -5.83 2.69
N LEU A 91 -2.21 -4.95 1.78
CA LEU A 91 -3.61 -4.65 1.49
C LEU A 91 -3.87 -4.82 0.00
N THR A 92 -4.80 -5.71 -0.31
CA THR A 92 -5.20 -5.95 -1.69
C THR A 92 -5.94 -4.75 -2.27
N ARG A 93 -5.99 -4.67 -3.58
CA ARG A 93 -6.76 -3.67 -4.32
C ARG A 93 -8.23 -4.07 -4.42
N GLY A 94 -9.09 -3.10 -4.74
CA GLY A 94 -10.49 -3.37 -5.10
C GLY A 94 -11.43 -3.62 -3.92
N GLU A 95 -10.94 -3.63 -2.69
CA GLU A 95 -11.76 -3.85 -1.50
C GLU A 95 -11.83 -2.60 -0.61
N SER A 96 -13.04 -2.28 -0.14
CA SER A 96 -13.22 -1.26 0.91
C SER A 96 -12.95 -1.86 2.29
N SER A 97 -12.48 -1.03 3.21
CA SER A 97 -12.18 -1.49 4.57
C SER A 97 -12.37 -0.39 5.60
N GLN A 98 -12.69 -0.81 6.82
CA GLN A 98 -12.76 0.07 7.98
C GLN A 98 -11.55 -0.16 8.87
N TRP A 99 -11.02 0.92 9.42
CA TRP A 99 -9.82 0.91 10.23
C TRP A 99 -10.00 1.69 11.52
N LYS A 100 -9.40 1.16 12.59
CA LYS A 100 -9.27 1.82 13.88
C LYS A 100 -7.88 1.63 14.42
N TRP A 101 -7.34 2.68 15.05
CA TRP A 101 -6.10 2.59 15.81
C TRP A 101 -6.15 3.47 17.04
N ASP A 102 -5.44 3.05 18.09
CA ASP A 102 -5.61 3.53 19.46
C ASP A 102 -4.72 4.72 19.83
N ARG A 103 -3.70 5.04 19.01
CA ARG A 103 -2.73 6.09 19.27
C ARG A 103 -2.12 6.64 17.98
N PRO A 104 -1.46 7.81 18.03
CA PRO A 104 -0.76 8.33 16.85
C PRO A 104 0.22 7.32 16.26
N ILE A 105 0.22 7.20 14.94
CA ILE A 105 1.11 6.33 14.20
C ILE A 105 1.90 7.11 13.15
N ASP A 106 3.13 6.66 12.92
CA ASP A 106 3.98 7.09 11.81
C ASP A 106 4.15 5.91 10.86
N VAL A 107 3.83 6.11 9.59
CA VAL A 107 3.79 5.05 8.59
C VAL A 107 4.38 5.52 7.26
N THR A 108 4.89 4.55 6.49
CA THR A 108 5.15 4.73 5.07
C THR A 108 4.23 3.80 4.28
N HIS A 109 3.54 4.36 3.31
CA HIS A 109 2.74 3.64 2.34
C HIS A 109 3.52 3.48 1.04
N ILE A 110 3.56 2.26 0.49
CA ILE A 110 3.93 1.99 -0.90
C ILE A 110 2.66 1.56 -1.62
N TYR A 111 2.30 2.32 -2.64
CA TYR A 111 1.23 1.98 -3.57
C TYR A 111 1.87 1.37 -4.80
N LEU A 112 1.66 0.07 -4.99
CA LEU A 112 2.16 -0.67 -6.14
C LEU A 112 1.08 -0.70 -7.22
N ALA A 113 1.40 -0.16 -8.39
CA ALA A 113 0.48 -0.15 -9.51
C ALA A 113 0.09 -1.58 -9.92
N HIS A 114 -1.21 -1.80 -10.12
CA HIS A 114 -1.72 -3.10 -10.56
C HIS A 114 -1.07 -3.59 -11.86
N THR A 115 -0.91 -2.67 -12.82
CA THR A 115 -0.27 -2.97 -14.10
C THR A 115 1.17 -3.44 -13.95
N GLU A 116 1.90 -2.90 -12.98
CA GLU A 116 3.29 -3.26 -12.73
C GLU A 116 3.41 -4.67 -12.15
N LEU A 117 2.56 -5.03 -11.19
CA LEU A 117 2.55 -6.38 -10.64
C LEU A 117 2.13 -7.42 -11.69
N CYS A 118 1.13 -7.11 -12.53
CA CYS A 118 0.73 -7.96 -13.65
C CYS A 118 1.87 -8.12 -14.68
N ARG A 119 2.57 -7.04 -15.04
CA ARG A 119 3.72 -7.09 -15.97
C ARG A 119 4.79 -8.06 -15.46
N VAL A 120 5.18 -7.96 -14.19
CA VAL A 120 6.17 -8.87 -13.61
C VAL A 120 5.63 -10.30 -13.52
N ALA A 121 4.35 -10.48 -13.21
CA ALA A 121 3.72 -11.80 -13.19
C ALA A 121 3.72 -12.45 -14.58
N GLU A 122 3.47 -11.70 -15.65
CA GLU A 122 3.56 -12.20 -17.03
C GLU A 122 4.97 -12.70 -17.37
N GLU A 123 6.00 -11.96 -16.97
CA GLU A 123 7.40 -12.36 -17.15
C GLU A 123 7.74 -13.62 -16.35
N VAL A 124 7.28 -13.71 -15.08
CA VAL A 124 7.57 -14.85 -14.19
C VAL A 124 6.84 -16.13 -14.63
N PHE A 125 5.59 -16.00 -15.10
CA PHE A 125 4.75 -17.16 -15.45
C PHE A 125 4.74 -17.47 -16.94
N GLU A 126 5.40 -16.66 -17.77
CA GLU A 126 5.49 -16.80 -19.23
C GLU A 126 4.10 -16.91 -19.90
N ARG A 127 3.12 -16.17 -19.37
CA ARG A 127 1.74 -16.14 -19.87
C ARG A 127 1.07 -14.80 -19.56
N SER A 128 0.00 -14.48 -20.28
CA SER A 128 -0.81 -13.30 -19.96
C SER A 128 -1.45 -13.39 -18.59
N VAL A 129 -1.36 -12.30 -17.81
CA VAL A 129 -1.90 -12.17 -16.46
C VAL A 129 -2.67 -10.85 -16.36
N SER A 130 -3.99 -10.95 -16.26
CA SER A 130 -4.86 -9.77 -16.18
C SER A 130 -5.13 -9.32 -14.73
N ASP A 131 -4.90 -10.19 -13.76
CA ASP A 131 -5.09 -9.89 -12.34
C ASP A 131 -4.22 -10.75 -11.45
N VAL A 132 -3.80 -10.19 -10.31
CA VAL A 132 -3.03 -10.87 -9.28
C VAL A 132 -3.72 -10.65 -7.94
N GLY A 133 -4.19 -11.73 -7.32
CA GLY A 133 -4.66 -11.71 -5.94
C GLY A 133 -3.48 -11.62 -4.98
N MET A 134 -3.58 -10.80 -3.95
CA MET A 134 -2.59 -10.69 -2.89
C MET A 134 -3.25 -11.01 -1.55
N GLU A 135 -2.58 -11.76 -0.70
CA GLU A 135 -3.04 -12.00 0.66
C GLU A 135 -3.12 -10.68 1.44
N ASP A 136 -4.26 -10.46 2.07
CA ASP A 136 -4.60 -9.24 2.76
C ASP A 136 -4.41 -9.42 4.27
N CYS A 137 -3.46 -8.72 4.88
CA CYS A 137 -3.15 -8.86 6.29
C CYS A 137 -2.68 -7.56 6.94
N VAL A 138 -3.09 -7.37 8.20
CA VAL A 138 -2.64 -6.23 9.03
C VAL A 138 -1.20 -6.40 9.48
N ARG A 139 -0.76 -7.65 9.70
CA ARG A 139 0.59 -7.99 10.10
C ARG A 139 1.14 -9.12 9.23
N ALA A 140 1.96 -8.76 8.25
CA ALA A 140 2.65 -9.73 7.42
C ALA A 140 3.73 -10.46 8.23
N GLN A 141 3.73 -11.79 8.15
CA GLN A 141 4.83 -12.61 8.66
C GLN A 141 5.91 -12.70 7.57
N ASP A 142 6.79 -11.69 7.54
CA ASP A 142 7.72 -11.48 6.45
C ASP A 142 8.97 -10.73 6.92
N ASP A 143 10.13 -11.34 6.76
CA ASP A 143 11.41 -10.76 7.18
C ASP A 143 12.07 -9.93 6.06
N ILE A 144 11.58 -10.02 4.81
CA ILE A 144 12.16 -9.36 3.63
C ILE A 144 11.49 -8.01 3.37
N LEU A 145 10.17 -7.96 3.46
CA LEU A 145 9.39 -6.74 3.18
C LEU A 145 9.87 -5.51 3.95
N PRO A 146 10.15 -5.56 5.26
CA PRO A 146 10.62 -4.38 5.99
C PRO A 146 11.90 -3.79 5.39
N GLY A 147 12.82 -4.65 4.96
CA GLY A 147 14.07 -4.24 4.32
C GLY A 147 13.86 -3.61 2.94
N LEU A 148 13.00 -4.22 2.11
CA LEU A 148 12.64 -3.66 0.79
C LEU A 148 11.97 -2.29 0.93
N MET A 149 11.00 -2.14 1.83
CA MET A 149 10.32 -0.87 2.07
C MET A 149 11.28 0.20 2.59
N SER A 150 12.22 -0.17 3.46
CA SER A 150 13.27 0.74 3.93
C SER A 150 14.22 1.18 2.80
N ALA A 151 14.52 0.29 1.85
CA ALA A 151 15.35 0.64 0.70
C ALA A 151 14.67 1.66 -0.23
N PHE A 152 13.35 1.55 -0.44
CA PHE A 152 12.58 2.56 -1.17
C PHE A 152 12.59 3.92 -0.45
N GLU A 153 12.39 3.95 0.86
CA GLU A 153 12.47 5.19 1.66
C GLU A 153 13.85 5.84 1.50
N SER A 154 14.93 5.07 1.67
CA SER A 154 16.29 5.58 1.57
C SER A 154 16.60 6.12 0.16
N GLU A 155 16.13 5.46 -0.89
CA GLU A 155 16.31 5.94 -2.25
C GLU A 155 15.57 7.25 -2.50
N LEU A 156 14.36 7.40 -1.96
CA LEU A 156 13.60 8.64 -2.10
C LEU A 156 14.24 9.81 -1.33
N GLU A 157 14.78 9.55 -0.13
CA GLU A 157 15.37 10.57 0.72
C GLU A 157 16.76 11.02 0.26
N SER A 158 17.60 10.09 -0.19
CA SER A 158 18.99 10.38 -0.52
C SER A 158 19.26 10.59 -2.01
N GLY A 159 18.52 9.88 -2.87
CA GLY A 159 18.72 9.86 -4.31
C GLY A 159 20.15 9.50 -4.69
N GLY A 160 20.40 8.37 -5.31
CA GLY A 160 21.74 7.90 -5.61
C GLY A 160 22.08 7.89 -7.10
N LEU A 161 23.34 7.58 -7.40
CA LEU A 161 23.77 7.31 -8.75
C LEU A 161 22.98 6.14 -9.34
N GLY A 162 22.40 6.33 -10.54
CA GLY A 162 21.58 5.33 -11.20
C GLY A 162 20.19 5.13 -10.57
N GLY A 163 19.65 6.14 -9.87
CA GLY A 163 18.40 6.07 -9.10
C GLY A 163 17.23 5.45 -9.85
N GLY A 164 17.04 5.76 -11.16
CA GLY A 164 15.99 5.12 -11.97
C GLY A 164 16.17 3.62 -12.11
N LEU A 165 17.38 3.15 -12.36
CA LEU A 165 17.71 1.73 -12.46
C LEU A 165 17.58 1.02 -11.11
N TYR A 166 18.09 1.65 -10.05
CA TYR A 166 18.01 1.10 -8.70
C TYR A 166 16.56 0.97 -8.26
N ARG A 167 15.72 2.01 -8.46
CA ARG A 167 14.28 1.97 -8.19
C ARG A 167 13.58 0.85 -8.96
N SER A 168 13.82 0.70 -10.27
CA SER A 168 13.23 -0.38 -11.07
C SER A 168 13.66 -1.76 -10.56
N SER A 169 14.88 -1.90 -10.07
CA SER A 169 15.34 -3.14 -9.43
C SER A 169 14.59 -3.43 -8.14
N LEU A 170 14.36 -2.41 -7.30
CA LEU A 170 13.57 -2.56 -6.08
C LEU A 170 12.11 -2.93 -6.38
N VAL A 171 11.50 -2.33 -7.41
CA VAL A 171 10.14 -2.67 -7.86
C VAL A 171 10.07 -4.13 -8.31
N ASN A 172 10.99 -4.57 -9.14
CA ASN A 172 11.05 -5.96 -9.59
C ASN A 172 11.24 -6.93 -8.41
N GLN A 173 12.13 -6.62 -7.47
CA GLN A 173 12.33 -7.42 -6.27
C GLN A 173 11.05 -7.50 -5.44
N LEU A 174 10.37 -6.37 -5.23
CA LEU A 174 9.10 -6.33 -4.51
C LEU A 174 8.04 -7.18 -5.20
N CYS A 175 7.83 -7.01 -6.51
CA CYS A 175 6.84 -7.77 -7.26
C CYS A 175 7.13 -9.27 -7.21
N VAL A 176 8.36 -9.69 -7.50
CA VAL A 176 8.75 -11.11 -7.46
C VAL A 176 8.57 -11.68 -6.05
N HIS A 177 8.92 -10.91 -5.01
CA HIS A 177 8.72 -11.34 -3.63
C HIS A 177 7.25 -11.54 -3.30
N LEU A 178 6.38 -10.60 -3.69
CA LEU A 178 4.92 -10.71 -3.49
C LEU A 178 4.30 -11.89 -4.25
N LEU A 179 4.77 -12.19 -5.47
CA LEU A 179 4.30 -13.33 -6.26
C LEU A 179 4.72 -14.70 -5.72
N ARG A 180 5.71 -14.75 -4.83
CA ARG A 180 6.24 -15.98 -4.21
C ARG A 180 5.60 -16.29 -2.86
N ARG A 181 4.81 -15.40 -2.33
CA ARG A 181 4.05 -15.58 -1.08
C ARG A 181 2.78 -16.37 -1.34
#